data_53ad660d23029af1a0a78c6c8510a42a
#
_entry.id   53ad660d23029af1a0a78c6c8510a42a
#
_cell.length_a   1.000
_cell.length_b   1.000
_cell.length_c   1.000
_cell.angle_alpha   90.00
_cell.angle_beta   90.00
_cell.angle_gamma   90.00
#
_symmetry.space_group_name_H-M   'P 1'
#
loop_
_entity.id
_entity.type
_entity.pdbx_description
1 polymer ?
#
loop_
_entity_poly.entity_id
_entity_poly.type
_entity_poly.pdbx_seq_one_letter_code
_entity_poly.pdbx_strand_id
1 'polypeptide(L)'
;MIDEDIMEKIIPIPDEEEEMENIEAELAEADFPITNFKKGGVFYHIIRMFVTLFIELKQLARTILNSCFILHAQGDWLEIKAADFSKSLKEAVKARGYVTVYRAEYDNAVQVTKGHCFKTEPDASGNELKFYAVEDTVIDAGAQTGKVLVEAEEPGTYYNVAPGKITISMIHIDGMDYVTNEKEWLIREGADVEDYEDLRSRCTSSWAELATRTIEEKLRNAARSVPGVLDARVDAQHPRGQGTVDIIITSSAGKHHRS
;
A
#
# COMPACT_ATOMS: atom_id res chain seq x y z
N MET A 1 17.18 7.28 -10.32
CA MET A 1 17.12 8.40 -11.29
C MET A 1 18.00 8.00 -12.47
N ILE A 2 17.58 8.26 -13.70
CA ILE A 2 18.49 8.12 -14.85
C ILE A 2 19.68 9.03 -14.58
N ASP A 3 20.88 8.62 -15.04
CA ASP A 3 22.10 9.41 -14.89
C ASP A 3 21.86 10.82 -15.41
N GLU A 4 22.17 11.83 -14.60
CA GLU A 4 21.88 13.23 -14.90
C GLU A 4 22.66 13.70 -16.14
N ASP A 5 23.88 13.18 -16.35
CA ASP A 5 24.68 13.43 -17.53
C ASP A 5 24.01 12.91 -18.82
N ILE A 6 23.30 11.80 -18.74
CA ILE A 6 22.53 11.24 -19.86
C ILE A 6 21.32 12.08 -20.11
N MET A 7 20.60 12.50 -19.06
CA MET A 7 19.43 13.38 -19.19
C MET A 7 19.78 14.73 -19.79
N GLU A 8 20.90 15.32 -19.38
CA GLU A 8 21.37 16.59 -19.92
C GLU A 8 21.71 16.49 -21.41
N LYS A 9 22.24 15.36 -21.86
CA LYS A 9 22.54 15.13 -23.28
C LYS A 9 21.27 14.92 -24.12
N ILE A 10 20.22 14.30 -23.56
CA ILE A 10 18.99 13.99 -24.31
C ILE A 10 18.03 15.17 -24.32
N ILE A 11 17.85 15.82 -23.19
CA ILE A 11 16.95 16.97 -23.01
C ILE A 11 17.70 18.03 -22.21
N PRO A 12 18.56 18.84 -22.86
CA PRO A 12 19.24 19.92 -22.17
C PRO A 12 18.25 20.98 -21.70
N ILE A 13 18.37 21.40 -20.44
CA ILE A 13 17.61 22.53 -19.90
C ILE A 13 18.53 23.74 -19.91
N PRO A 14 18.29 24.72 -20.79
CA PRO A 14 19.11 25.92 -20.83
C PRO A 14 18.84 26.80 -19.61
N ASP A 15 19.80 27.64 -19.27
CA ASP A 15 19.57 28.75 -18.37
C ASP A 15 18.65 29.80 -19.01
N GLU A 16 17.80 30.44 -18.23
CA GLU A 16 16.82 31.43 -18.73
C GLU A 16 17.51 32.62 -19.39
N GLU A 17 18.62 33.10 -18.81
CA GLU A 17 19.35 34.25 -19.36
C GLU A 17 20.09 33.86 -20.67
N GLU A 18 20.71 32.69 -20.72
CA GLU A 18 21.37 32.17 -21.91
C GLU A 18 20.38 31.96 -23.06
N GLU A 19 19.20 31.41 -22.79
CA GLU A 19 18.18 31.19 -23.81
C GLU A 19 17.59 32.50 -24.33
N MET A 20 17.43 33.50 -23.45
CA MET A 20 17.03 34.84 -23.85
C MET A 20 18.05 35.48 -24.82
N GLU A 21 19.35 35.36 -24.49
CA GLU A 21 20.43 35.87 -25.34
C GLU A 21 20.47 35.17 -26.72
N ASN A 22 20.25 33.86 -26.75
CA ASN A 22 20.19 33.07 -27.97
C ASN A 22 19.02 33.53 -28.85
N ILE A 23 17.83 33.73 -28.27
CA ILE A 23 16.65 34.20 -29.03
C ILE A 23 16.88 35.64 -29.54
N GLU A 24 17.49 36.51 -28.74
CA GLU A 24 17.82 37.87 -29.17
C GLU A 24 18.78 37.85 -30.40
N ALA A 25 19.79 36.96 -30.34
CA ALA A 25 20.75 36.79 -31.45
C ALA A 25 20.06 36.23 -32.72
N GLU A 26 19.20 35.22 -32.58
CA GLU A 26 18.43 34.67 -33.72
C GLU A 26 17.49 35.69 -34.35
N LEU A 27 16.81 36.48 -33.54
CA LEU A 27 15.92 37.55 -34.02
C LEU A 27 16.70 38.68 -34.72
N ALA A 28 17.90 38.98 -34.27
CA ALA A 28 18.77 39.96 -34.91
C ALA A 28 19.30 39.44 -36.28
N GLU A 29 19.66 38.14 -36.38
CA GLU A 29 20.06 37.50 -37.62
C GLU A 29 18.91 37.41 -38.65
N ALA A 30 17.67 37.23 -38.16
CA ALA A 30 16.45 37.21 -38.97
C ALA A 30 15.97 38.60 -39.43
N ASP A 31 16.73 39.66 -39.13
CA ASP A 31 16.41 41.06 -39.45
C ASP A 31 15.02 41.48 -38.90
N PHE A 32 14.71 41.01 -37.69
CA PHE A 32 13.41 41.26 -37.06
C PHE A 32 13.24 42.74 -36.70
N PRO A 33 12.10 43.38 -37.05
CA PRO A 33 11.94 44.83 -36.95
C PRO A 33 11.96 45.39 -35.51
N ILE A 34 11.77 44.55 -34.49
CA ILE A 34 11.82 44.95 -33.10
C ILE A 34 13.22 44.66 -32.54
N THR A 35 14.00 45.69 -32.31
CA THR A 35 15.40 45.58 -31.81
C THR A 35 15.56 45.96 -30.34
N ASN A 36 14.48 46.36 -29.65
CA ASN A 36 14.54 46.83 -28.30
C ASN A 36 14.15 45.74 -27.29
N PHE A 37 15.10 44.92 -26.90
CA PHE A 37 14.98 43.86 -25.90
C PHE A 37 15.37 44.32 -24.52
N LYS A 38 15.24 45.61 -24.17
CA LYS A 38 15.61 46.13 -22.86
C LYS A 38 14.73 45.51 -21.75
N LYS A 39 15.38 45.11 -20.63
CA LYS A 39 14.69 44.69 -19.42
C LYS A 39 13.64 45.72 -19.01
N GLY A 40 12.33 45.33 -19.03
CA GLY A 40 11.18 46.19 -18.75
C GLY A 40 10.35 46.56 -19.99
N GLY A 41 10.77 46.23 -21.19
CA GLY A 41 9.93 46.37 -22.39
C GLY A 41 8.87 45.27 -22.50
N VAL A 42 7.71 45.62 -23.11
CA VAL A 42 6.59 44.65 -23.25
C VAL A 42 7.07 43.43 -24.04
N PHE A 43 7.86 43.61 -25.07
CA PHE A 43 8.35 42.53 -25.91
C PHE A 43 9.34 41.61 -25.17
N TYR A 44 10.20 42.20 -24.34
CA TYR A 44 11.07 41.42 -23.41
C TYR A 44 10.25 40.49 -22.51
N HIS A 45 9.19 40.99 -21.89
CA HIS A 45 8.35 40.16 -21.01
C HIS A 45 7.60 39.06 -21.78
N ILE A 46 7.18 39.33 -23.03
CA ILE A 46 6.54 38.30 -23.86
C ILE A 46 7.53 37.17 -24.19
N ILE A 47 8.75 37.49 -24.62
CA ILE A 47 9.78 36.46 -24.90
C ILE A 47 10.13 35.70 -23.68
N ARG A 48 10.37 36.41 -22.57
CA ARG A 48 10.67 35.78 -21.29
C ARG A 48 9.61 34.77 -20.86
N MET A 49 8.34 35.11 -21.03
CA MET A 49 7.23 34.19 -20.74
C MET A 49 7.30 32.92 -21.60
N PHE A 50 7.63 33.05 -22.91
CA PHE A 50 7.81 31.90 -23.78
C PHE A 50 9.02 31.05 -23.39
N VAL A 51 10.15 31.68 -23.02
CA VAL A 51 11.33 30.98 -22.53
C VAL A 51 11.02 30.19 -21.26
N THR A 52 10.34 30.83 -20.28
CA THR A 52 9.93 30.14 -19.06
C THR A 52 9.04 28.93 -19.36
N LEU A 53 8.02 29.10 -20.22
CA LEU A 53 7.16 27.98 -20.63
C LEU A 53 7.93 26.88 -21.36
N PHE A 54 8.91 27.23 -22.17
CA PHE A 54 9.74 26.25 -22.87
C PHE A 54 10.64 25.46 -21.91
N ILE A 55 11.22 26.12 -20.90
CA ILE A 55 12.00 25.48 -19.85
C ILE A 55 11.11 24.53 -19.02
N GLU A 56 9.90 24.96 -18.61
CA GLU A 56 8.94 24.13 -17.91
C GLU A 56 8.54 22.90 -18.74
N LEU A 57 8.35 23.06 -20.04
CA LEU A 57 8.05 21.96 -20.95
C LEU A 57 9.21 20.94 -21.03
N LYS A 58 10.46 21.41 -21.08
CA LYS A 58 11.66 20.54 -21.03
C LYS A 58 11.76 19.81 -19.68
N GLN A 59 11.46 20.48 -18.57
CA GLN A 59 11.42 19.85 -17.24
C GLN A 59 10.35 18.77 -17.16
N LEU A 60 9.15 19.05 -17.69
CA LEU A 60 8.09 18.06 -17.80
C LEU A 60 8.52 16.88 -18.67
N ALA A 61 9.18 17.13 -19.81
CA ALA A 61 9.68 16.07 -20.68
C ALA A 61 10.72 15.17 -19.97
N ARG A 62 11.63 15.75 -19.17
CA ARG A 62 12.55 14.96 -18.30
C ARG A 62 11.79 14.12 -17.28
N THR A 63 10.78 14.69 -16.64
CA THR A 63 9.93 13.97 -15.67
C THR A 63 9.23 12.79 -16.33
N ILE A 64 8.65 12.99 -17.49
CA ILE A 64 8.01 11.93 -18.28
C ILE A 64 9.02 10.85 -18.66
N LEU A 65 10.20 11.24 -19.16
CA LEU A 65 11.25 10.28 -19.53
C LEU A 65 11.71 9.43 -18.34
N ASN A 66 11.93 10.03 -17.16
CA ASN A 66 12.24 9.30 -15.95
C ASN A 66 11.12 8.33 -15.58
N SER A 67 9.88 8.78 -15.67
CA SER A 67 8.69 8.00 -15.29
C SER A 67 8.38 6.86 -16.27
N CYS A 68 8.98 6.86 -17.48
CA CYS A 68 8.87 5.73 -18.41
C CYS A 68 9.53 4.45 -17.86
N PHE A 69 10.44 4.55 -16.91
CA PHE A 69 11.18 3.42 -16.35
C PHE A 69 10.68 3.09 -14.95
N ILE A 70 10.28 1.82 -14.73
CA ILE A 70 9.76 1.35 -13.44
C ILE A 70 10.70 1.64 -12.26
N LEU A 71 12.01 1.63 -12.51
CA LEU A 71 13.03 1.90 -11.49
C LEU A 71 13.07 3.36 -11.05
N HIS A 72 12.51 4.28 -11.83
CA HIS A 72 12.61 5.71 -11.62
C HIS A 72 11.25 6.40 -11.43
N ALA A 73 10.17 5.77 -11.88
CA ALA A 73 8.81 6.25 -11.70
C ALA A 73 8.47 6.41 -10.20
N GLN A 74 7.77 7.46 -9.81
CA GLN A 74 7.38 7.76 -8.43
C GLN A 74 5.90 8.14 -8.36
N GLY A 75 5.29 7.90 -7.19
CA GLY A 75 3.90 8.24 -6.93
C GLY A 75 2.95 7.67 -7.99
N ASP A 76 2.03 8.49 -8.48
CA ASP A 76 1.01 8.12 -9.48
C ASP A 76 1.63 7.57 -10.77
N TRP A 77 2.81 8.05 -11.17
CA TRP A 77 3.53 7.54 -12.32
C TRP A 77 3.95 6.08 -12.15
N LEU A 78 4.32 5.70 -10.93
CA LEU A 78 4.65 4.31 -10.60
C LEU A 78 3.41 3.42 -10.67
N GLU A 79 2.26 3.90 -10.21
CA GLU A 79 0.99 3.15 -10.30
C GLU A 79 0.57 2.95 -11.76
N ILE A 80 0.63 4.00 -12.58
CA ILE A 80 0.38 3.90 -14.02
C ILE A 80 1.33 2.88 -14.66
N LYS A 81 2.61 2.94 -14.31
CA LYS A 81 3.62 2.03 -14.86
C LYS A 81 3.45 0.59 -14.36
N ALA A 82 2.97 0.39 -13.15
CA ALA A 82 2.69 -0.93 -12.59
C ALA A 82 1.57 -1.67 -13.36
N ALA A 83 0.65 -0.92 -13.99
CA ALA A 83 -0.39 -1.49 -14.83
C ALA A 83 0.19 -2.25 -16.05
N ASP A 84 1.34 -1.83 -16.59
CA ASP A 84 2.05 -2.54 -17.68
C ASP A 84 2.46 -3.97 -17.24
N PHE A 85 2.62 -4.18 -15.92
CA PHE A 85 2.95 -5.45 -15.30
C PHE A 85 1.71 -6.19 -14.77
N SER A 86 0.51 -5.69 -15.06
CA SER A 86 -0.75 -6.18 -14.48
C SER A 86 -0.71 -6.18 -12.95
N LYS A 87 -0.08 -5.17 -12.35
CA LYS A 87 0.02 -4.94 -10.91
C LYS A 87 -0.67 -3.63 -10.54
N SER A 88 -1.19 -3.58 -9.33
CA SER A 88 -1.71 -2.37 -8.71
C SER A 88 -1.17 -2.27 -7.29
N LEU A 89 -1.23 -1.08 -6.71
CA LEU A 89 -0.94 -0.88 -5.31
C LEU A 89 -1.91 -1.73 -4.48
N LYS A 90 -1.41 -2.41 -3.45
CA LYS A 90 -2.27 -3.16 -2.53
C LYS A 90 -2.94 -2.19 -1.56
N GLU A 91 -4.24 -2.28 -1.49
CA GLU A 91 -5.02 -1.49 -0.54
C GLU A 91 -4.82 -1.98 0.89
N ALA A 92 -5.04 -1.10 1.85
CA ALA A 92 -5.07 -1.46 3.25
C ALA A 92 -6.24 -2.42 3.56
N VAL A 93 -6.01 -3.35 4.47
CA VAL A 93 -6.96 -4.42 4.81
C VAL A 93 -7.34 -4.33 6.28
N LYS A 94 -8.62 -4.52 6.58
CA LYS A 94 -9.13 -4.60 7.95
C LYS A 94 -8.83 -5.97 8.56
N ALA A 95 -8.37 -5.97 9.80
CA ALA A 95 -8.25 -7.18 10.60
C ALA A 95 -9.64 -7.80 10.84
N ARG A 96 -9.76 -9.12 10.72
CA ARG A 96 -11.00 -9.85 10.94
C ARG A 96 -10.72 -11.13 11.70
N GLY A 97 -11.56 -11.45 12.69
CA GLY A 97 -11.34 -12.62 13.52
C GLY A 97 -12.50 -12.90 14.44
N TYR A 98 -12.32 -13.88 15.35
CA TYR A 98 -13.33 -14.25 16.31
C TYR A 98 -12.96 -13.74 17.71
N VAL A 99 -13.91 -13.08 18.37
CA VAL A 99 -13.89 -12.89 19.82
C VAL A 99 -14.75 -13.95 20.46
N THR A 100 -14.32 -14.44 21.63
CA THR A 100 -15.06 -15.43 22.41
C THR A 100 -15.76 -14.72 23.56
N VAL A 101 -17.07 -14.88 23.60
CA VAL A 101 -17.95 -14.43 24.70
C VAL A 101 -18.05 -15.55 25.72
N TYR A 102 -17.88 -15.24 26.99
CA TYR A 102 -17.97 -16.17 28.13
C TYR A 102 -19.17 -15.82 29.00
N ARG A 103 -19.84 -16.86 29.53
CA ARG A 103 -21.09 -16.77 30.27
C ARG A 103 -21.02 -17.66 31.53
N ALA A 104 -21.33 -17.10 32.69
CA ALA A 104 -21.51 -17.86 33.93
C ALA A 104 -22.93 -18.46 34.01
N GLU A 105 -23.93 -17.66 33.56
CA GLU A 105 -25.33 -18.09 33.41
C GLU A 105 -25.62 -18.34 31.96
N TYR A 106 -25.99 -19.56 31.59
CA TYR A 106 -26.19 -19.97 30.20
C TYR A 106 -27.54 -20.65 29.93
N ASP A 107 -28.52 -20.45 30.82
CA ASP A 107 -29.87 -21.04 30.69
C ASP A 107 -30.66 -20.44 29.50
N ASN A 108 -30.38 -19.19 29.13
CA ASN A 108 -31.01 -18.48 28.03
C ASN A 108 -30.06 -18.27 26.85
N ALA A 109 -30.62 -18.20 25.65
CA ALA A 109 -29.86 -17.78 24.48
C ALA A 109 -29.48 -16.29 24.58
N VAL A 110 -28.30 -15.92 24.08
CA VAL A 110 -27.80 -14.54 24.01
C VAL A 110 -27.58 -14.17 22.56
N GLN A 111 -28.12 -13.02 22.16
CA GLN A 111 -27.94 -12.49 20.81
C GLN A 111 -26.96 -11.32 20.83
N VAL A 112 -25.93 -11.42 20.00
CA VAL A 112 -25.03 -10.31 19.65
C VAL A 112 -25.42 -9.82 18.28
N THR A 113 -25.88 -8.58 18.21
CA THR A 113 -26.36 -7.99 16.95
C THR A 113 -25.17 -7.50 16.10
N LYS A 114 -25.35 -7.54 14.79
CA LYS A 114 -24.43 -6.93 13.83
C LYS A 114 -24.16 -5.47 14.20
N GLY A 115 -22.90 -5.05 14.10
CA GLY A 115 -22.48 -3.70 14.47
C GLY A 115 -22.21 -3.51 15.96
N HIS A 116 -22.41 -4.55 16.80
CA HIS A 116 -22.00 -4.47 18.19
C HIS A 116 -20.48 -4.25 18.31
N CYS A 117 -20.08 -3.29 19.14
CA CYS A 117 -18.69 -2.87 19.26
C CYS A 117 -18.01 -3.55 20.46
N PHE A 118 -16.92 -4.24 20.15
CA PHE A 118 -15.94 -4.71 21.13
C PHE A 118 -14.67 -3.86 21.00
N LYS A 119 -13.97 -3.63 22.11
CA LYS A 119 -12.77 -2.79 22.09
C LYS A 119 -11.68 -3.32 23.00
N THR A 120 -10.47 -2.82 22.76
CA THR A 120 -9.34 -3.05 23.67
C THR A 120 -9.41 -2.11 24.86
N GLU A 121 -8.66 -2.41 25.90
CA GLU A 121 -8.33 -1.39 26.91
C GLU A 121 -7.52 -0.26 26.27
N PRO A 122 -7.64 0.98 26.81
CA PRO A 122 -6.83 2.09 26.36
C PRO A 122 -5.32 1.77 26.48
N ASP A 123 -4.55 2.12 25.47
CA ASP A 123 -3.09 2.07 25.54
C ASP A 123 -2.53 3.20 26.41
N ALA A 124 -1.20 3.27 26.56
CA ALA A 124 -0.52 4.30 27.33
C ALA A 124 -0.79 5.74 26.82
N SER A 125 -1.26 5.88 25.58
CA SER A 125 -1.64 7.16 24.92
C SER A 125 -3.13 7.43 24.99
N GLY A 126 -3.92 6.51 25.56
CA GLY A 126 -5.38 6.60 25.65
C GLY A 126 -6.13 6.15 24.39
N ASN A 127 -5.45 5.55 23.41
CA ASN A 127 -6.08 5.05 22.21
C ASN A 127 -6.73 3.69 22.46
N GLU A 128 -7.94 3.50 21.96
CA GLU A 128 -8.69 2.25 22.00
C GLU A 128 -8.92 1.74 20.59
N LEU A 129 -8.75 0.45 20.37
CA LEU A 129 -9.02 -0.19 19.09
C LEU A 129 -10.40 -0.85 19.14
N LYS A 130 -11.23 -0.53 18.15
CA LYS A 130 -12.61 -0.99 18.07
C LYS A 130 -12.78 -2.04 16.98
N PHE A 131 -13.61 -3.01 17.29
CA PHE A 131 -13.97 -4.12 16.41
C PHE A 131 -15.49 -4.30 16.42
N TYR A 132 -16.09 -4.41 15.25
CA TYR A 132 -17.53 -4.50 15.12
C TYR A 132 -17.95 -5.90 14.68
N ALA A 133 -19.02 -6.42 15.29
CA ALA A 133 -19.65 -7.67 14.86
C ALA A 133 -20.10 -7.57 13.40
N VAL A 134 -19.69 -8.52 12.58
CA VAL A 134 -19.96 -8.52 11.13
C VAL A 134 -21.38 -9.00 10.83
N GLU A 135 -21.93 -9.86 11.67
CA GLU A 135 -23.22 -10.51 11.51
C GLU A 135 -23.91 -10.70 12.86
N ASP A 136 -25.21 -10.95 12.82
CA ASP A 136 -25.96 -11.34 14.01
C ASP A 136 -25.52 -12.73 14.44
N THR A 137 -25.13 -12.88 15.70
CA THR A 137 -24.67 -14.14 16.27
C THR A 137 -25.57 -14.52 17.45
N VAL A 138 -26.13 -15.70 17.43
CA VAL A 138 -26.89 -16.26 18.56
C VAL A 138 -26.01 -17.29 19.26
N ILE A 139 -25.83 -17.13 20.56
CA ILE A 139 -25.19 -18.10 21.44
C ILE A 139 -26.32 -18.88 22.12
N ASP A 140 -26.45 -20.15 21.79
CA ASP A 140 -27.54 -20.98 22.24
C ASP A 140 -27.58 -21.17 23.77
N ALA A 141 -28.78 -21.45 24.29
CA ALA A 141 -28.94 -21.86 25.67
C ALA A 141 -28.15 -23.17 25.93
N GLY A 142 -27.52 -23.26 27.09
CA GLY A 142 -26.62 -24.36 27.43
C GLY A 142 -25.16 -24.18 26.99
N ALA A 143 -24.86 -23.20 26.14
CA ALA A 143 -23.47 -22.91 25.73
C ALA A 143 -22.81 -21.91 26.68
N GLN A 144 -21.73 -22.30 27.32
CA GLN A 144 -20.91 -21.42 28.18
C GLN A 144 -20.08 -20.40 27.41
N THR A 145 -19.78 -20.69 26.15
CA THR A 145 -18.97 -19.83 25.29
C THR A 145 -19.59 -19.69 23.91
N GLY A 146 -19.41 -18.55 23.29
CA GLY A 146 -19.81 -18.32 21.91
C GLY A 146 -18.78 -17.49 21.16
N LYS A 147 -18.61 -17.79 19.87
CA LYS A 147 -17.67 -17.06 19.01
C LYS A 147 -18.44 -16.04 18.17
N VAL A 148 -18.02 -14.79 18.22
CA VAL A 148 -18.59 -13.69 17.44
C VAL A 148 -17.55 -13.24 16.41
N LEU A 149 -17.94 -13.21 15.15
CA LEU A 149 -17.09 -12.73 14.08
C LEU A 149 -17.04 -11.20 14.11
N VAL A 150 -15.85 -10.64 14.23
CA VAL A 150 -15.62 -9.19 14.30
C VAL A 150 -14.64 -8.72 13.23
N GLU A 151 -14.81 -7.48 12.83
CA GLU A 151 -13.92 -6.77 11.90
C GLU A 151 -13.49 -5.43 12.50
N ALA A 152 -12.24 -5.05 12.26
CA ALA A 152 -11.67 -3.81 12.74
C ALA A 152 -12.41 -2.58 12.22
N GLU A 153 -12.42 -1.48 13.00
CA GLU A 153 -12.99 -0.19 12.59
C GLU A 153 -12.30 0.36 11.35
N GLU A 154 -10.97 0.31 11.34
CA GLU A 154 -10.14 0.79 10.23
C GLU A 154 -9.17 -0.29 9.75
N PRO A 155 -8.67 -0.19 8.52
CA PRO A 155 -7.62 -1.06 8.07
C PRO A 155 -6.29 -0.68 8.74
N GLY A 156 -5.37 -1.64 8.83
CA GLY A 156 -4.03 -1.39 9.36
C GLY A 156 -3.50 -2.54 10.19
N THR A 157 -2.17 -2.63 10.24
CA THR A 157 -1.44 -3.67 10.97
C THR A 157 -1.61 -3.57 12.48
N TYR A 158 -1.85 -2.39 13.00
CA TYR A 158 -2.03 -2.16 14.44
C TYR A 158 -3.30 -2.78 15.03
N TYR A 159 -4.28 -3.14 14.18
CA TYR A 159 -5.44 -3.92 14.60
C TYR A 159 -5.14 -5.42 14.77
N ASN A 160 -3.95 -5.89 14.46
CA ASN A 160 -3.53 -7.27 14.71
C ASN A 160 -3.12 -7.46 16.18
N VAL A 161 -4.06 -7.23 17.07
CA VAL A 161 -3.81 -7.25 18.51
C VAL A 161 -3.51 -8.65 19.04
N ALA A 162 -2.66 -8.70 20.06
CA ALA A 162 -2.32 -9.96 20.74
C ALA A 162 -3.57 -10.59 21.40
N PRO A 163 -3.57 -11.91 21.64
CA PRO A 163 -4.61 -12.57 22.42
C PRO A 163 -4.84 -11.91 23.78
N GLY A 164 -6.10 -11.87 24.21
CA GLY A 164 -6.49 -11.29 25.50
C GLY A 164 -6.52 -9.75 25.53
N LYS A 165 -6.51 -9.08 24.38
CA LYS A 165 -6.52 -7.62 24.32
C LYS A 165 -7.92 -7.02 24.05
N ILE A 166 -8.82 -7.76 23.41
CA ILE A 166 -10.20 -7.33 23.17
C ILE A 166 -11.03 -7.82 24.35
N THR A 167 -11.22 -6.96 25.35
CA THR A 167 -11.81 -7.36 26.64
C THR A 167 -13.06 -6.60 27.00
N ILE A 168 -13.40 -5.54 26.28
CA ILE A 168 -14.49 -4.63 26.61
C ILE A 168 -15.59 -4.73 25.57
N SER A 169 -16.82 -4.95 26.01
CA SER A 169 -18.02 -4.72 25.22
C SER A 169 -18.52 -3.31 25.47
N MET A 170 -18.73 -2.53 24.41
CA MET A 170 -19.13 -1.13 24.53
C MET A 170 -20.56 -0.98 25.07
N ILE A 171 -21.42 -1.91 24.74
CA ILE A 171 -22.81 -1.98 25.22
C ILE A 171 -22.94 -3.28 26.04
N HIS A 172 -23.55 -3.19 27.20
CA HIS A 172 -23.81 -4.37 28.00
C HIS A 172 -24.75 -5.33 27.28
N ILE A 173 -24.43 -6.61 27.31
CA ILE A 173 -25.26 -7.69 26.78
C ILE A 173 -25.64 -8.56 27.96
N ASP A 174 -26.95 -8.68 28.23
CA ASP A 174 -27.45 -9.52 29.29
C ASP A 174 -27.03 -10.99 29.07
N GLY A 175 -26.46 -11.61 30.10
CA GLY A 175 -25.93 -12.97 30.02
C GLY A 175 -24.53 -13.11 29.42
N MET A 176 -23.80 -12.02 29.23
CA MET A 176 -22.38 -12.00 28.89
C MET A 176 -21.59 -11.51 30.10
N ASP A 177 -20.66 -12.33 30.62
CA ASP A 177 -19.80 -11.93 31.72
C ASP A 177 -18.55 -11.23 31.24
N TYR A 178 -17.83 -11.81 30.29
CA TYR A 178 -16.68 -11.18 29.67
C TYR A 178 -16.46 -11.66 28.24
N VAL A 179 -15.66 -10.92 27.50
CA VAL A 179 -15.24 -11.20 26.14
C VAL A 179 -13.72 -11.20 26.05
N THR A 180 -13.16 -12.03 25.21
CA THR A 180 -11.72 -12.01 24.92
C THR A 180 -11.45 -12.53 23.51
N ASN A 181 -10.32 -12.15 22.95
CA ASN A 181 -9.79 -12.76 21.74
C ASN A 181 -8.77 -13.84 22.12
N GLU A 182 -9.05 -15.05 21.69
CA GLU A 182 -8.24 -16.24 21.97
C GLU A 182 -6.94 -16.27 21.16
N LYS A 183 -6.09 -17.25 21.45
CA LYS A 183 -4.95 -17.56 20.59
C LYS A 183 -5.46 -17.93 19.20
N GLU A 184 -4.82 -17.38 18.17
CA GLU A 184 -5.21 -17.59 16.75
C GLU A 184 -6.62 -17.06 16.41
N TRP A 185 -7.05 -15.99 17.07
CA TRP A 185 -8.36 -15.38 16.86
C TRP A 185 -8.53 -14.77 15.45
N LEU A 186 -7.42 -14.33 14.81
CA LEU A 186 -7.42 -13.70 13.51
C LEU A 186 -7.66 -14.73 12.41
N ILE A 187 -8.65 -14.48 11.57
CA ILE A 187 -8.90 -15.18 10.29
C ILE A 187 -8.17 -14.45 9.17
N ARG A 188 -8.18 -13.12 9.23
CA ARG A 188 -7.53 -12.24 8.26
C ARG A 188 -6.79 -11.15 9.03
N GLU A 189 -5.50 -11.04 8.81
CA GLU A 189 -4.70 -9.98 9.38
C GLU A 189 -5.01 -8.64 8.71
N GLY A 190 -4.98 -7.57 9.51
CA GLY A 190 -4.98 -6.20 9.01
C GLY A 190 -3.65 -5.88 8.35
N ALA A 191 -3.71 -5.09 7.30
CA ALA A 191 -2.53 -4.63 6.57
C ALA A 191 -2.65 -3.15 6.25
N ASP A 192 -1.52 -2.46 6.25
CA ASP A 192 -1.41 -1.09 5.78
C ASP A 192 -1.40 -1.05 4.24
N VAL A 193 -1.58 0.12 3.66
CA VAL A 193 -1.35 0.33 2.22
C VAL A 193 0.08 -0.07 1.89
N GLU A 194 0.26 -0.75 0.78
CA GLU A 194 1.58 -1.14 0.28
C GLU A 194 2.47 0.08 0.04
N ASP A 195 3.74 -0.02 0.39
CA ASP A 195 4.71 1.01 0.04
C ASP A 195 5.06 0.95 -1.45
N TYR A 196 5.38 2.12 -2.03
CA TYR A 196 5.76 2.24 -3.43
C TYR A 196 7.01 1.42 -3.78
N GLU A 197 7.95 1.26 -2.86
CA GLU A 197 9.14 0.43 -3.10
C GLU A 197 8.80 -1.07 -3.16
N ASP A 198 7.81 -1.52 -2.37
CA ASP A 198 7.31 -2.88 -2.45
C ASP A 198 6.56 -3.13 -3.77
N LEU A 199 5.75 -2.18 -4.23
CA LEU A 199 5.12 -2.22 -5.54
C LEU A 199 6.17 -2.28 -6.65
N ARG A 200 7.21 -1.44 -6.59
CA ARG A 200 8.34 -1.43 -7.53
C ARG A 200 9.05 -2.79 -7.57
N SER A 201 9.34 -3.34 -6.40
CA SER A 201 9.98 -4.65 -6.25
C SER A 201 9.13 -5.75 -6.88
N ARG A 202 7.80 -5.73 -6.70
CA ARG A 202 6.88 -6.69 -7.32
C ARG A 202 6.84 -6.53 -8.84
N CYS A 203 6.90 -5.32 -9.37
CA CYS A 203 6.94 -5.07 -10.80
C CYS A 203 8.24 -5.57 -11.42
N THR A 204 9.38 -5.26 -10.80
CA THR A 204 10.68 -5.70 -11.30
C THR A 204 10.86 -7.21 -11.23
N SER A 205 10.35 -7.87 -10.20
CA SER A 205 10.37 -9.33 -10.09
C SER A 205 9.52 -10.03 -11.16
N SER A 206 8.50 -9.34 -11.73
CA SER A 206 7.70 -9.90 -12.83
C SER A 206 8.54 -10.15 -14.10
N TRP A 207 9.60 -9.37 -14.35
CA TRP A 207 10.53 -9.66 -15.44
C TRP A 207 11.30 -10.96 -15.21
N ALA A 208 11.69 -11.22 -13.95
CA ALA A 208 12.37 -12.47 -13.60
C ALA A 208 11.44 -13.67 -13.76
N GLU A 209 10.13 -13.52 -13.49
CA GLU A 209 9.13 -14.58 -13.73
C GLU A 209 9.05 -14.98 -15.20
N LEU A 210 9.11 -14.03 -16.11
CA LEU A 210 9.11 -14.29 -17.55
C LEU A 210 10.40 -14.99 -18.02
N ALA A 211 11.54 -14.66 -17.37
CA ALA A 211 12.85 -15.18 -17.71
C ALA A 211 13.12 -16.56 -17.08
N THR A 212 12.55 -16.85 -15.89
CA THR A 212 12.87 -18.03 -15.11
C THR A 212 11.66 -18.97 -15.04
N ARG A 213 11.84 -20.16 -15.60
CA ARG A 213 10.81 -21.22 -15.62
C ARG A 213 10.70 -21.98 -14.29
N THR A 214 11.28 -21.53 -13.20
CA THR A 214 11.26 -22.24 -11.93
C THR A 214 9.91 -22.06 -11.23
N ILE A 215 9.34 -23.19 -10.80
CA ILE A 215 8.06 -23.24 -10.05
C ILE A 215 8.19 -22.42 -8.74
N GLU A 216 9.36 -22.42 -8.11
CA GLU A 216 9.63 -21.71 -6.86
C GLU A 216 9.38 -20.20 -6.95
N GLU A 217 9.90 -19.53 -7.98
CA GLU A 217 9.72 -18.09 -8.15
C GLU A 217 8.27 -17.72 -8.46
N LYS A 218 7.58 -18.52 -9.26
CA LYS A 218 6.15 -18.33 -9.53
C LYS A 218 5.33 -18.41 -8.25
N LEU A 219 5.59 -19.40 -7.40
CA LEU A 219 4.89 -19.57 -6.13
C LEU A 219 5.24 -18.45 -5.15
N ARG A 220 6.50 -18.03 -5.07
CA ARG A 220 6.93 -16.89 -4.25
C ARG A 220 6.20 -15.63 -4.65
N ASN A 221 6.16 -15.32 -5.93
CA ASN A 221 5.53 -14.11 -6.44
C ASN A 221 4.01 -14.14 -6.28
N ALA A 222 3.39 -15.30 -6.47
CA ALA A 222 1.98 -15.50 -6.18
C ALA A 222 1.67 -15.26 -4.69
N ALA A 223 2.48 -15.78 -3.78
CA ALA A 223 2.33 -15.55 -2.35
C ALA A 223 2.52 -14.05 -2.00
N ARG A 224 3.53 -13.38 -2.56
CA ARG A 224 3.77 -11.95 -2.35
C ARG A 224 2.70 -11.04 -2.95
N SER A 225 1.86 -11.54 -3.86
CA SER A 225 0.74 -10.76 -4.40
C SER A 225 -0.44 -10.64 -3.43
N VAL A 226 -0.48 -11.46 -2.37
CA VAL A 226 -1.54 -11.42 -1.36
C VAL A 226 -1.34 -10.21 -0.43
N PRO A 227 -2.39 -9.41 -0.16
CA PRO A 227 -2.30 -8.32 0.80
C PRO A 227 -1.87 -8.82 2.20
N GLY A 228 -0.98 -8.06 2.87
CA GLY A 228 -0.44 -8.43 4.18
C GLY A 228 0.78 -9.36 4.13
N VAL A 229 1.17 -9.87 2.97
CA VAL A 229 2.40 -10.64 2.81
C VAL A 229 3.54 -9.72 2.39
N LEU A 230 4.58 -9.60 3.25
CA LEU A 230 5.81 -8.85 2.96
C LEU A 230 6.80 -9.66 2.14
N ASP A 231 7.03 -10.91 2.55
CA ASP A 231 7.95 -11.80 1.84
C ASP A 231 7.48 -13.25 1.91
N ALA A 232 7.96 -14.06 0.95
CA ALA A 232 7.66 -15.48 0.87
C ALA A 232 8.93 -16.26 0.49
N ARG A 233 9.18 -17.36 1.18
CA ARG A 233 10.21 -18.33 0.85
C ARG A 233 9.53 -19.64 0.45
N VAL A 234 9.96 -20.20 -0.66
CA VAL A 234 9.44 -21.48 -1.20
C VAL A 234 10.49 -22.56 -1.02
N ASP A 235 10.10 -23.69 -0.46
CA ASP A 235 10.89 -24.91 -0.42
C ASP A 235 10.23 -25.94 -1.36
N ALA A 236 10.82 -26.09 -2.55
CA ALA A 236 10.34 -27.01 -3.58
C ALA A 236 11.06 -28.36 -3.58
N GLN A 237 11.89 -28.63 -2.57
CA GLN A 237 12.65 -29.88 -2.47
C GLN A 237 11.83 -31.04 -1.83
N HIS A 238 10.51 -31.01 -2.04
CA HIS A 238 9.61 -32.05 -1.52
C HIS A 238 9.67 -32.26 0.00
N PRO A 239 9.54 -31.20 0.82
CA PRO A 239 9.78 -31.26 2.27
C PRO A 239 8.90 -32.24 3.01
N ARG A 240 7.74 -32.60 2.43
CA ARG A 240 6.77 -33.57 3.00
C ARG A 240 6.54 -34.79 2.11
N GLY A 241 7.42 -35.05 1.13
CA GLY A 241 7.32 -36.13 0.19
C GLY A 241 7.11 -35.68 -1.26
N GLN A 242 7.18 -36.62 -2.19
CA GLN A 242 7.14 -36.32 -3.63
C GLN A 242 5.91 -35.53 -4.05
N GLY A 243 6.11 -34.42 -4.76
CA GLY A 243 5.05 -33.51 -5.23
C GLY A 243 4.62 -32.46 -4.22
N THR A 244 5.27 -32.36 -3.05
CA THR A 244 4.97 -31.32 -2.06
C THR A 244 5.89 -30.10 -2.19
N VAL A 245 5.34 -28.92 -1.89
CA VAL A 245 6.06 -27.65 -1.83
C VAL A 245 5.59 -26.91 -0.58
N ASP A 246 6.52 -26.39 0.21
CA ASP A 246 6.21 -25.56 1.37
C ASP A 246 6.41 -24.09 1.01
N ILE A 247 5.43 -23.26 1.38
CA ILE A 247 5.52 -21.81 1.25
C ILE A 247 5.52 -21.21 2.65
N ILE A 248 6.60 -20.53 3.00
CA ILE A 248 6.76 -19.85 4.28
C ILE A 248 6.58 -18.36 4.00
N ILE A 249 5.57 -17.74 4.59
CA ILE A 249 5.28 -16.32 4.41
C ILE A 249 5.64 -15.52 5.65
N THR A 250 6.10 -14.28 5.43
CA THR A 250 6.28 -13.27 6.46
C THR A 250 5.17 -12.24 6.27
N SER A 251 4.32 -12.09 7.30
CA SER A 251 3.24 -11.12 7.26
C SER A 251 3.72 -9.73 7.71
N SER A 252 2.98 -8.69 7.37
CA SER A 252 3.19 -7.33 7.84
C SER A 252 3.05 -7.18 9.37
N ALA A 253 2.37 -8.12 10.03
CA ALA A 253 2.30 -8.20 11.50
C ALA A 253 3.51 -8.88 12.14
N GLY A 254 4.54 -9.25 11.38
CA GLY A 254 5.76 -9.89 11.88
C GLY A 254 5.59 -11.37 12.24
N LYS A 255 4.49 -12.01 11.86
CA LYS A 255 4.26 -13.45 12.06
C LYS A 255 4.75 -14.26 10.85
N HIS A 256 5.39 -15.39 11.15
CA HIS A 256 5.72 -16.37 10.13
C HIS A 256 4.64 -17.44 10.08
N HIS A 257 4.01 -17.60 8.93
CA HIS A 257 3.04 -18.66 8.67
C HIS A 257 3.63 -19.68 7.69
N ARG A 258 3.40 -20.95 8.00
CA ARG A 258 3.79 -22.09 7.14
C ARG A 258 2.52 -22.77 6.66
N SER A 259 2.35 -22.87 5.38
CA SER A 259 1.24 -23.58 4.71
C SER A 259 1.73 -24.76 3.88
#